data_eddb6da8d3e12f86258c632e7c66ea06
#
_entry.id   eddb6da8d3e12f86258c632e7c66ea06
#
_cell.length_a   1.000
_cell.length_b   1.000
_cell.length_c   1.000
_cell.angle_alpha   90.00
_cell.angle_beta   90.00
_cell.angle_gamma   90.00
#
_symmetry.space_group_name_H-M   'P 1'
#
loop_
_entity.id
_entity.type
_entity.pdbx_description
1 polymer ?
#
loop_
_entity_poly.entity_id
_entity_poly.type
_entity_poly.pdbx_seq_one_letter_code
_entity_poly.pdbx_strand_id
1 'polypeptide(L)'
;YQDASFYDSNSAFFSVQKIFNSKHSLNLAAIYAPNRRGKVSPNTQEVYDLKGIKYNEYWGYQDGEKRNSRVKRVVEPIILLNHDWSIDENSSLETSIGYQFGEMGNSRLDYAGGGNPSPAYYQDLPSYFLADTNGPDYEGAYIAQENFVNDGQINWNRIYDANITNNLSNLNA
;
A
#
# COMPACT_ATOMS: atom_id res chain seq x y z
N TYR A 1 -4.07 -12.81 8.82
CA TYR A 1 -3.43 -11.59 8.31
C TYR A 1 -1.94 -11.87 8.14
N GLN A 2 -1.33 -11.32 7.09
CA GLN A 2 0.11 -11.35 6.89
C GLN A 2 0.78 -10.29 7.78
N ASP A 3 2.06 -10.49 8.06
CA ASP A 3 2.81 -9.64 8.98
C ASP A 3 2.84 -8.17 8.53
N ALA A 4 2.65 -7.27 9.49
CA ALA A 4 2.59 -5.82 9.30
C ALA A 4 1.59 -5.35 8.23
N SER A 5 0.60 -6.17 7.86
CA SER A 5 -0.57 -5.70 7.16
C SER A 5 -1.52 -5.01 8.13
N PHE A 6 -2.14 -3.92 7.69
CA PHE A 6 -3.11 -3.17 8.48
C PHE A 6 -4.13 -2.49 7.57
N TYR A 7 -5.26 -2.13 8.14
CA TYR A 7 -6.28 -1.32 7.51
C TYR A 7 -6.87 -0.37 8.54
N ASP A 8 -6.68 0.94 8.31
CA ASP A 8 -7.22 2.01 9.12
C ASP A 8 -8.21 2.81 8.28
N SER A 9 -9.42 2.99 8.80
CA SER A 9 -10.44 3.82 8.15
C SER A 9 -11.37 4.42 9.18
N ASN A 10 -11.73 5.67 8.96
CA ASN A 10 -12.84 6.34 9.61
C ASN A 10 -13.80 6.82 8.54
N SER A 11 -15.10 6.68 8.74
CA SER A 11 -16.07 7.13 7.77
C SER A 11 -17.14 8.01 8.40
N ALA A 12 -17.57 9.00 7.63
CA ALA A 12 -18.69 9.84 7.97
C ALA A 12 -19.63 9.95 6.75
N PHE A 13 -20.91 9.91 7.03
CA PHE A 13 -21.96 10.11 6.05
C PHE A 13 -22.88 11.21 6.55
N PHE A 14 -23.23 12.12 5.66
CA PHE A 14 -24.20 13.18 5.91
C PHE A 14 -25.21 13.19 4.77
N SER A 15 -26.49 13.34 5.10
CA SER A 15 -27.53 13.55 4.09
C SER A 15 -28.61 14.46 4.64
N VAL A 16 -29.08 15.37 3.80
CA VAL A 16 -30.22 16.25 4.07
C VAL A 16 -31.10 16.34 2.86
N GLN A 17 -32.41 16.25 3.08
CA GLN A 17 -33.41 16.41 2.04
C GLN A 17 -34.30 17.62 2.34
N LYS A 18 -34.56 18.42 1.31
CA LYS A 18 -35.51 19.52 1.33
C LYS A 18 -36.63 19.27 0.33
N ILE A 19 -37.85 19.18 0.84
CA ILE A 19 -39.06 19.13 0.02
C ILE A 19 -39.55 20.56 -0.12
N PHE A 20 -39.59 21.10 -1.33
CA PHE A 20 -40.02 22.44 -1.64
C PHE A 20 -41.53 22.53 -1.80
N ASN A 21 -42.13 21.52 -2.43
CA ASN A 21 -43.56 21.36 -2.65
C ASN A 21 -43.86 19.90 -3.05
N SER A 22 -45.11 19.61 -3.43
CA SER A 22 -45.51 18.25 -3.86
C SER A 22 -44.85 17.73 -5.11
N LYS A 23 -44.14 18.58 -5.86
CA LYS A 23 -43.50 18.22 -7.14
C LYS A 23 -41.99 18.22 -7.10
N HIS A 24 -41.36 18.94 -6.18
CA HIS A 24 -39.92 19.12 -6.16
C HIS A 24 -39.31 18.80 -4.80
N SER A 25 -38.30 17.93 -4.82
CA SER A 25 -37.40 17.73 -3.67
C SER A 25 -35.94 17.79 -4.10
N LEU A 26 -35.07 18.15 -3.16
CA LEU A 26 -33.62 18.20 -3.34
C LEU A 26 -32.98 17.44 -2.20
N ASN A 27 -32.06 16.53 -2.53
CA ASN A 27 -31.24 15.80 -1.57
C ASN A 27 -29.77 16.14 -1.78
N LEU A 28 -29.09 16.52 -0.70
CA LEU A 28 -27.64 16.66 -0.65
C LEU A 28 -27.09 15.56 0.24
N ALA A 29 -26.16 14.76 -0.29
CA ALA A 29 -25.44 13.75 0.47
C ALA A 29 -23.92 13.96 0.34
N ALA A 30 -23.19 13.67 1.42
CA ALA A 30 -21.74 13.72 1.45
C ALA A 30 -21.20 12.47 2.12
N ILE A 31 -20.18 11.89 1.52
CA ILE A 31 -19.48 10.70 2.00
C ILE A 31 -18.01 11.06 2.18
N TYR A 32 -17.46 10.83 3.36
CA TYR A 32 -16.05 10.95 3.67
C TYR A 32 -15.55 9.68 4.31
N ALA A 33 -14.73 8.90 3.58
CA ALA A 33 -14.25 7.59 4.00
C ALA A 33 -12.74 7.42 3.70
N PRO A 34 -11.88 8.25 4.33
CA PRO A 34 -10.44 8.10 4.17
C PRO A 34 -9.99 6.75 4.69
N ASN A 35 -9.06 6.13 3.97
CA ASN A 35 -8.48 4.87 4.41
C ASN A 35 -6.97 4.81 4.16
N ARG A 36 -6.31 4.01 4.98
CA ARG A 36 -4.89 3.71 4.89
C ARG A 36 -4.68 2.22 5.10
N ARG A 37 -3.90 1.58 4.24
CA ARG A 37 -3.62 0.16 4.34
C ARG A 37 -2.18 -0.18 4.06
N GLY A 38 -1.59 -1.03 4.90
CA GLY A 38 -0.31 -1.68 4.64
C GLY A 38 -0.50 -2.84 3.68
N LYS A 39 0.24 -2.82 2.57
CA LYS A 39 0.18 -3.86 1.54
C LYS A 39 0.98 -5.10 1.95
N VAL A 40 0.69 -6.19 1.29
CA VAL A 40 1.40 -7.46 1.35
C VAL A 40 1.96 -7.81 -0.02
N SER A 41 3.08 -8.54 -0.05
CA SER A 41 3.67 -9.05 -1.28
C SER A 41 3.16 -10.45 -1.60
N PRO A 42 2.99 -10.77 -2.88
CA PRO A 42 3.01 -12.16 -3.30
C PRO A 42 4.45 -12.67 -3.20
N ASN A 43 4.65 -13.84 -2.62
CA ASN A 43 5.96 -14.45 -2.46
C ASN A 43 6.05 -15.76 -3.26
N THR A 44 7.29 -16.21 -3.54
CA THR A 44 7.54 -17.51 -4.12
C THR A 44 7.28 -18.62 -3.10
N GLN A 45 7.13 -19.87 -3.59
CA GLN A 45 6.99 -21.03 -2.71
C GLN A 45 8.20 -21.18 -1.78
N GLU A 46 9.41 -20.97 -2.29
CA GLU A 46 10.65 -20.99 -1.50
C GLU A 46 10.59 -20.03 -0.28
N VAL A 47 10.12 -18.79 -0.51
CA VAL A 47 9.97 -17.80 0.55
C VAL A 47 8.93 -18.26 1.60
N TYR A 48 7.83 -18.86 1.15
CA TYR A 48 6.83 -19.42 2.07
C TYR A 48 7.34 -20.64 2.84
N ASP A 49 8.14 -21.47 2.22
CA ASP A 49 8.75 -22.66 2.88
C ASP A 49 9.75 -22.22 3.96
N LEU A 50 10.50 -21.14 3.73
CA LEU A 50 11.50 -20.62 4.66
C LEU A 50 10.91 -19.79 5.82
N LYS A 51 9.89 -18.97 5.55
CA LYS A 51 9.34 -17.97 6.50
C LYS A 51 7.87 -18.21 6.88
N GLY A 52 7.19 -19.13 6.20
CA GLY A 52 5.76 -19.40 6.40
C GLY A 52 4.84 -18.44 5.66
N ILE A 53 3.56 -18.84 5.56
CA ILE A 53 2.53 -18.16 4.75
C ILE A 53 2.14 -16.76 5.24
N LYS A 54 2.53 -16.38 6.46
CA LYS A 54 2.27 -15.05 7.01
C LYS A 54 3.35 -14.03 6.68
N TYR A 55 4.46 -14.48 6.10
CA TYR A 55 5.56 -13.61 5.76
C TYR A 55 5.15 -12.53 4.74
N ASN A 56 5.66 -11.33 4.97
CA ASN A 56 5.49 -10.16 4.11
C ASN A 56 6.84 -9.43 4.03
N GLU A 57 7.39 -9.27 2.84
CA GLU A 57 8.67 -8.59 2.63
C GLU A 57 8.62 -7.07 2.81
N TYR A 58 7.41 -6.49 2.85
CA TYR A 58 7.24 -5.03 2.80
C TYR A 58 7.43 -4.31 4.13
N TRP A 59 7.87 -4.98 5.17
CA TRP A 59 8.06 -4.34 6.46
C TRP A 59 9.42 -4.63 7.09
N GLY A 60 9.81 -3.81 8.02
CA GLY A 60 10.96 -3.99 8.91
C GLY A 60 10.75 -3.20 10.19
N TYR A 61 11.61 -3.45 11.17
CA TYR A 61 11.61 -2.67 12.40
C TYR A 61 12.29 -1.32 12.18
N GLN A 62 11.63 -0.24 12.64
CA GLN A 62 12.18 1.09 12.77
C GLN A 62 11.88 1.59 14.17
N ASP A 63 12.92 1.93 14.93
CA ASP A 63 12.80 2.41 16.32
C ASP A 63 11.97 1.46 17.24
N GLY A 64 12.07 0.15 16.99
CA GLY A 64 11.32 -0.89 17.73
C GLY A 64 9.90 -1.16 17.23
N GLU A 65 9.40 -0.39 16.28
CA GLU A 65 8.05 -0.55 15.72
C GLU A 65 8.07 -1.20 14.33
N LYS A 66 7.03 -1.98 14.02
CA LYS A 66 6.83 -2.56 12.68
C LYS A 66 6.37 -1.48 11.70
N ARG A 67 7.20 -1.16 10.73
CA ARG A 67 6.87 -0.20 9.65
C ARG A 67 6.73 -0.90 8.32
N ASN A 68 5.54 -0.77 7.69
CA ASN A 68 5.30 -1.23 6.33
C ASN A 68 5.75 -0.17 5.31
N SER A 69 6.55 -0.57 4.32
CA SER A 69 7.09 0.31 3.27
C SER A 69 6.09 0.61 2.14
N ARG A 70 5.06 -0.22 2.00
CA ARG A 70 4.08 -0.15 0.92
C ARG A 70 2.69 0.18 1.47
N VAL A 71 2.47 1.43 1.73
CA VAL A 71 1.19 1.93 2.28
C VAL A 71 0.39 2.59 1.17
N LYS A 72 -0.85 2.16 0.97
CA LYS A 72 -1.82 2.88 0.15
C LYS A 72 -2.65 3.78 1.05
N ARG A 73 -2.78 5.05 0.66
CA ARG A 73 -3.67 6.04 1.29
C ARG A 73 -4.67 6.51 0.24
N VAL A 74 -5.93 6.61 0.64
CA VAL A 74 -7.03 7.13 -0.18
C VAL A 74 -7.79 8.14 0.63
N VAL A 75 -7.98 9.34 0.10
CA VAL A 75 -8.77 10.42 0.69
C VAL A 75 -9.56 11.05 -0.46
N GLU A 76 -10.72 10.50 -0.74
CA GLU A 76 -11.56 10.91 -1.89
C GLU A 76 -13.00 11.10 -1.44
N PRO A 77 -13.35 12.25 -0.83
CA PRO A 77 -14.73 12.57 -0.49
C PRO A 77 -15.61 12.72 -1.73
N ILE A 78 -16.89 12.38 -1.55
CA ILE A 78 -17.90 12.46 -2.61
C ILE A 78 -19.04 13.33 -2.09
N ILE A 79 -19.50 14.25 -2.93
CA ILE A 79 -20.71 15.05 -2.71
C ILE A 79 -21.69 14.73 -3.83
N LEU A 80 -22.93 14.43 -3.46
CA LEU A 80 -24.01 14.11 -4.38
C LEU A 80 -25.14 15.10 -4.18
N LEU A 81 -25.68 15.60 -5.27
CA LEU A 81 -26.87 16.44 -5.29
C LEU A 81 -27.90 15.80 -6.20
N ASN A 82 -29.07 15.45 -5.64
CA ASN A 82 -30.14 14.82 -6.37
C ASN A 82 -31.37 15.74 -6.34
N HIS A 83 -31.99 15.95 -7.49
CA HIS A 83 -33.22 16.67 -7.62
C HIS A 83 -34.29 15.75 -8.22
N ASP A 84 -35.39 15.60 -7.49
CA ASP A 84 -36.58 14.84 -7.94
C ASP A 84 -37.66 15.83 -8.37
N TRP A 85 -38.19 15.63 -9.55
CA TRP A 85 -39.26 16.40 -10.12
C TRP A 85 -40.40 15.49 -10.57
N SER A 86 -41.56 15.56 -9.89
CA SER A 86 -42.81 14.95 -10.31
C SER A 86 -43.50 15.88 -11.29
N ILE A 87 -43.40 15.62 -12.60
CA ILE A 87 -43.95 16.45 -13.67
C ILE A 87 -45.47 16.39 -13.67
N ASP A 88 -45.98 15.15 -13.72
CA ASP A 88 -47.41 14.81 -13.65
C ASP A 88 -47.59 13.45 -12.97
N GLU A 89 -48.86 12.90 -12.99
CA GLU A 89 -49.20 11.63 -12.32
C GLU A 89 -48.46 10.40 -12.90
N ASN A 90 -47.96 10.50 -14.15
CA ASN A 90 -47.34 9.39 -14.86
C ASN A 90 -45.88 9.64 -15.21
N SER A 91 -45.36 10.83 -14.92
CA SER A 91 -44.01 11.27 -15.36
C SER A 91 -43.22 11.88 -14.22
N SER A 92 -42.00 11.42 -14.05
CA SER A 92 -41.03 12.01 -13.13
C SER A 92 -39.65 12.14 -13.78
N LEU A 93 -38.87 13.11 -13.30
CA LEU A 93 -37.48 13.31 -13.70
C LEU A 93 -36.61 13.35 -12.45
N GLU A 94 -35.60 12.49 -12.42
CA GLU A 94 -34.54 12.53 -11.43
C GLU A 94 -33.25 13.03 -12.08
N THR A 95 -32.64 14.04 -11.46
CA THR A 95 -31.37 14.63 -11.92
C THR A 95 -30.35 14.51 -10.81
N SER A 96 -29.23 13.86 -11.08
CA SER A 96 -28.16 13.65 -10.11
C SER A 96 -26.86 14.27 -10.61
N ILE A 97 -26.18 15.00 -9.71
CA ILE A 97 -24.83 15.54 -9.93
C ILE A 97 -23.93 14.98 -8.82
N GLY A 98 -22.82 14.37 -9.23
CA GLY A 98 -21.80 13.89 -8.30
C GLY A 98 -20.48 14.63 -8.49
N TYR A 99 -19.83 14.99 -7.38
CA TYR A 99 -18.49 15.56 -7.39
C TYR A 99 -17.60 14.80 -6.42
N GLN A 100 -16.53 14.22 -6.96
CA GLN A 100 -15.50 13.52 -6.19
C GLN A 100 -14.18 14.27 -6.36
N PHE A 101 -13.45 14.44 -5.27
CA PHE A 101 -12.15 15.11 -5.27
C PHE A 101 -11.24 14.48 -4.20
N GLY A 102 -9.96 14.84 -4.24
CA GLY A 102 -9.02 14.36 -3.23
C GLY A 102 -7.78 13.72 -3.83
N GLU A 103 -7.19 12.78 -3.10
CA GLU A 103 -5.92 12.18 -3.47
C GLU A 103 -5.87 10.68 -3.18
N MET A 104 -5.13 9.95 -4.01
CA MET A 104 -4.75 8.56 -3.77
C MET A 104 -3.24 8.41 -3.94
N GLY A 105 -2.57 7.92 -2.90
CA GLY A 105 -1.13 7.74 -2.88
C GLY A 105 -0.70 6.32 -2.54
N ASN A 106 0.51 5.95 -2.98
CA ASN A 106 1.19 4.73 -2.59
C ASN A 106 2.62 5.08 -2.20
N SER A 107 3.04 4.66 -0.99
CA SER A 107 4.44 4.76 -0.62
C SER A 107 5.30 3.73 -1.34
N ARG A 108 6.56 4.07 -1.57
CA ARG A 108 7.61 3.18 -2.05
C ARG A 108 8.89 3.48 -1.30
N LEU A 109 9.80 2.49 -1.26
CA LEU A 109 11.15 2.71 -0.80
C LEU A 109 11.90 3.56 -1.83
N ASP A 110 12.59 4.56 -1.34
CA ASP A 110 13.65 5.25 -2.06
C ASP A 110 14.99 4.70 -1.56
N TYR A 111 15.81 4.20 -2.48
CA TYR A 111 17.09 3.56 -2.20
C TYR A 111 18.15 3.96 -3.24
N ALA A 112 18.07 5.20 -3.71
CA ALA A 112 18.96 5.75 -4.73
C ALA A 112 20.42 5.44 -4.43
N GLY A 113 21.12 4.80 -5.37
CA GLY A 113 22.52 4.39 -5.24
C GLY A 113 22.79 3.14 -4.41
N GLY A 114 21.76 2.52 -3.81
CA GLY A 114 21.84 1.25 -3.09
C GLY A 114 21.43 0.04 -3.94
N GLY A 115 21.75 -1.17 -3.46
CA GLY A 115 21.20 -2.41 -4.01
C GLY A 115 19.70 -2.56 -3.70
N ASN A 116 19.05 -3.55 -4.31
CA ASN A 116 17.63 -3.83 -4.05
C ASN A 116 17.40 -4.07 -2.54
N PRO A 117 16.54 -3.28 -1.88
CA PRO A 117 16.31 -3.40 -0.44
C PRO A 117 15.27 -4.48 -0.08
N SER A 118 14.72 -5.20 -1.06
CA SER A 118 13.77 -6.28 -0.80
C SER A 118 14.49 -7.47 -0.16
N PRO A 119 14.06 -7.91 1.04
CA PRO A 119 14.64 -9.09 1.66
C PRO A 119 14.44 -10.38 0.87
N ALA A 120 13.38 -10.45 0.05
CA ALA A 120 13.06 -11.57 -0.82
C ALA A 120 13.56 -11.36 -2.27
N TYR A 121 14.62 -10.55 -2.46
CA TYR A 121 15.22 -10.39 -3.77
C TYR A 121 15.84 -11.72 -4.22
N TYR A 122 15.52 -12.15 -5.44
CA TYR A 122 15.82 -13.51 -5.91
C TYR A 122 17.30 -13.87 -5.88
N GLN A 123 18.21 -12.89 -6.03
CA GLN A 123 19.65 -13.12 -5.97
C GLN A 123 20.18 -13.37 -4.55
N ASP A 124 19.39 -13.04 -3.54
CA ASP A 124 19.72 -13.23 -2.12
C ASP A 124 19.06 -14.50 -1.55
N LEU A 125 18.34 -15.28 -2.39
CA LEU A 125 17.67 -16.52 -2.00
C LEU A 125 18.50 -17.76 -2.32
N PRO A 126 18.36 -18.86 -1.56
CA PRO A 126 19.11 -20.11 -1.77
C PRO A 126 19.06 -20.65 -3.20
N SER A 127 17.89 -20.59 -3.85
CA SER A 127 17.69 -21.10 -5.20
C SER A 127 18.59 -20.44 -6.24
N TYR A 128 18.96 -19.16 -6.06
CA TYR A 128 19.89 -18.47 -6.96
C TYR A 128 21.27 -19.13 -6.97
N PHE A 129 21.81 -19.47 -5.80
CA PHE A 129 23.13 -20.10 -5.65
C PHE A 129 23.12 -21.55 -6.15
N LEU A 130 22.00 -22.25 -6.00
CA LEU A 130 21.85 -23.63 -6.49
C LEU A 130 21.69 -23.70 -8.01
N ALA A 131 21.25 -22.63 -8.66
CA ALA A 131 21.04 -22.55 -10.11
C ALA A 131 22.23 -21.97 -10.89
N ASP A 132 23.40 -21.77 -10.26
CA ASP A 132 24.58 -21.25 -10.93
C ASP A 132 25.02 -22.17 -12.10
N THR A 133 25.32 -21.56 -13.24
CA THR A 133 25.72 -22.25 -14.48
C THR A 133 27.06 -22.95 -14.35
N ASN A 134 27.91 -22.58 -13.40
CA ASN A 134 29.20 -23.21 -13.11
C ASN A 134 29.08 -24.41 -12.14
N GLY A 135 27.87 -24.70 -11.70
CA GLY A 135 27.51 -25.72 -10.73
C GLY A 135 26.96 -25.15 -9.43
N PRO A 136 26.21 -25.95 -8.67
CA PRO A 136 25.57 -25.47 -7.44
C PRO A 136 26.59 -25.02 -6.39
N ASP A 137 26.38 -23.79 -5.87
CA ASP A 137 27.11 -23.28 -4.71
C ASP A 137 26.28 -23.56 -3.43
N TYR A 138 26.58 -24.72 -2.80
CA TYR A 138 25.89 -25.16 -1.59
C TYR A 138 26.22 -24.29 -0.35
N GLU A 139 27.42 -23.75 -0.28
CA GLU A 139 27.83 -22.88 0.83
C GLU A 139 27.11 -21.52 0.74
N GLY A 140 27.11 -20.92 -0.46
CA GLY A 140 26.36 -19.67 -0.70
C GLY A 140 24.86 -19.85 -0.45
N ALA A 141 24.27 -20.96 -0.87
CA ALA A 141 22.86 -21.28 -0.62
C ALA A 141 22.55 -21.41 0.88
N TYR A 142 23.41 -22.08 1.64
CA TYR A 142 23.24 -22.19 3.09
C TYR A 142 23.34 -20.84 3.78
N ILE A 143 24.33 -20.03 3.44
CA ILE A 143 24.49 -18.66 3.99
C ILE A 143 23.27 -17.79 3.65
N ALA A 144 22.79 -17.84 2.41
CA ALA A 144 21.61 -17.11 1.98
C ALA A 144 20.36 -17.53 2.77
N GLN A 145 20.19 -18.84 3.00
CA GLN A 145 19.10 -19.37 3.81
C GLN A 145 19.15 -18.85 5.26
N GLU A 146 20.30 -18.95 5.92
CA GLU A 146 20.49 -18.49 7.30
C GLU A 146 20.22 -16.97 7.42
N ASN A 147 20.76 -16.20 6.49
CA ASN A 147 20.55 -14.75 6.47
C ASN A 147 19.06 -14.41 6.29
N PHE A 148 18.38 -15.05 5.34
CA PHE A 148 16.97 -14.78 5.08
C PHE A 148 16.08 -15.24 6.24
N VAL A 149 16.34 -16.39 6.83
CA VAL A 149 15.56 -16.91 7.98
C VAL A 149 15.75 -16.04 9.21
N ASN A 150 16.96 -15.57 9.49
CA ASN A 150 17.26 -14.78 10.68
C ASN A 150 16.92 -13.28 10.54
N ASP A 151 17.11 -12.68 9.35
CA ASP A 151 16.95 -11.24 9.11
C ASP A 151 16.22 -10.96 7.77
N GLY A 152 15.18 -11.68 7.47
CA GLY A 152 14.41 -11.52 6.23
C GLY A 152 13.43 -10.33 6.27
N GLN A 153 13.84 -9.17 6.80
CA GLN A 153 13.02 -7.96 6.92
C GLN A 153 13.74 -6.74 6.33
N ILE A 154 12.99 -5.67 6.02
CA ILE A 154 13.57 -4.41 5.54
C ILE A 154 14.48 -3.82 6.63
N ASN A 155 15.74 -3.58 6.27
CA ASN A 155 16.68 -2.84 7.09
C ASN A 155 16.57 -1.33 6.79
N TRP A 156 15.76 -0.64 7.61
CA TRP A 156 15.53 0.81 7.43
C TRP A 156 16.79 1.65 7.58
N ASN A 157 17.68 1.28 8.49
CA ASN A 157 18.93 2.03 8.71
C ASN A 157 19.80 1.97 7.44
N ARG A 158 19.95 0.79 6.85
CA ARG A 158 20.71 0.64 5.59
C ARG A 158 20.14 1.51 4.45
N ILE A 159 18.81 1.63 4.37
CA ILE A 159 18.15 2.47 3.36
C ILE A 159 18.43 3.95 3.62
N TYR A 160 18.34 4.41 4.87
CA TYR A 160 18.65 5.79 5.22
C TYR A 160 20.12 6.12 4.96
N ASP A 161 21.05 5.27 5.37
CA ASP A 161 22.47 5.46 5.15
C ASP A 161 22.81 5.55 3.65
N ALA A 162 22.21 4.69 2.82
CA ALA A 162 22.39 4.73 1.38
C ALA A 162 21.89 6.05 0.78
N ASN A 163 20.72 6.53 1.19
CA ASN A 163 20.16 7.79 0.70
C ASN A 163 20.95 9.02 1.19
N ILE A 164 21.42 9.04 2.43
CA ILE A 164 22.27 10.11 2.97
C ILE A 164 23.58 10.15 2.21
N THR A 165 24.24 9.02 2.02
CA THR A 165 25.51 8.93 1.29
C THR A 165 25.36 9.39 -0.16
N ASN A 166 24.29 8.98 -0.85
CA ASN A 166 24.03 9.40 -2.22
C ASN A 166 23.77 10.91 -2.31
N ASN A 167 23.00 11.48 -1.39
CA ASN A 167 22.75 12.92 -1.36
C ASN A 167 24.01 13.73 -1.10
N LEU A 168 24.88 13.28 -0.19
CA LEU A 168 26.17 13.93 0.09
C LEU A 168 27.11 13.86 -1.12
N SER A 169 27.13 12.76 -1.87
CA SER A 169 27.90 12.61 -3.09
C SER A 169 27.45 13.60 -4.17
N ASN A 170 26.14 13.78 -4.33
CA ASN A 170 25.55 14.70 -5.31
C ASN A 170 25.73 16.18 -4.95
N LEU A 171 25.93 16.50 -3.66
CA LEU A 171 26.24 17.88 -3.23
C LEU A 171 27.72 18.28 -3.46
N ASN A 172 28.60 17.29 -3.65
CA ASN A 172 30.04 17.50 -3.83
C ASN A 172 30.47 17.29 -5.30
N ALA A 173 29.54 17.03 -6.22
CA ALA A 173 29.81 16.88 -7.66
C ALA A 173 29.39 18.15 -8.42
#